data_7659586ff31558ddcd09a305daf3fd1a
#
_entry.id   7659586ff31558ddcd09a305daf3fd1a
#
_cell.length_a   1.000
_cell.length_b   1.000
_cell.length_c   1.000
_cell.angle_alpha   90.00
_cell.angle_beta   90.00
_cell.angle_gamma   90.00
#
_symmetry.space_group_name_H-M   'P 1'
#
loop_
_entity.id
_entity.type
_entity.pdbx_description
1 polymer ?
#
loop_
_entity_poly.entity_id
_entity_poly.type
_entity_poly.pdbx_seq_one_letter_code
_entity_poly.pdbx_strand_id
1 'polypeptide(L)'
;MKTLPVFLSLTLFVAAPVLADEVLFHDQFKGKLGTGWSWVREHREAWRLSELGLEVRIEPGNMWGNANNAKNVLVRPAPDASSAEIEVTVAVENRPTAQYEQVDLVWYFNDSHMVKLGQELVDGKLSIVMGREENDRTRTVKIIPLTGAKVQLRLLIKGNRIRGQYLPEGSENWQEAGECDPPAPPEAKPKISLQFYQGSADVEHWARVSAFRIRRLSPS
;
A
#
# COMPACT_ATOMS: atom_id res chain seq x y z
N MET A 1 34.06 -21.72 -66.00
CA MET A 1 33.38 -21.91 -64.74
C MET A 1 33.58 -20.62 -63.91
N LYS A 2 32.51 -19.83 -63.70
CA LYS A 2 32.57 -18.58 -62.90
C LYS A 2 32.03 -18.90 -61.51
N THR A 3 32.86 -18.84 -60.48
CA THR A 3 32.46 -18.99 -59.04
C THR A 3 31.90 -17.67 -58.53
N LEU A 4 30.65 -17.67 -58.11
CA LEU A 4 30.00 -16.54 -57.41
C LEU A 4 30.41 -16.57 -55.92
N PRO A 5 30.78 -15.43 -55.33
CA PRO A 5 31.00 -15.36 -53.89
C PRO A 5 29.66 -15.34 -53.13
N VAL A 6 29.50 -16.20 -52.16
CA VAL A 6 28.38 -16.18 -51.20
C VAL A 6 28.76 -15.20 -50.07
N PHE A 7 28.05 -14.10 -49.97
CA PHE A 7 28.15 -13.20 -48.81
C PHE A 7 27.28 -13.72 -47.66
N LEU A 8 27.92 -14.18 -46.62
CA LEU A 8 27.25 -14.58 -45.37
C LEU A 8 27.01 -13.28 -44.53
N SER A 9 25.77 -12.82 -44.48
CA SER A 9 25.38 -11.67 -43.64
C SER A 9 25.23 -12.10 -42.23
N LEU A 10 26.15 -11.70 -41.33
CA LEU A 10 26.11 -11.96 -39.90
C LEU A 10 25.23 -10.89 -39.23
N THR A 11 23.99 -11.23 -38.88
CA THR A 11 23.09 -10.34 -38.13
C THR A 11 23.45 -10.37 -36.67
N LEU A 12 24.06 -9.30 -36.17
CA LEU A 12 24.35 -9.12 -34.74
C LEU A 12 23.02 -8.82 -34.01
N PHE A 13 22.51 -9.76 -33.21
CA PHE A 13 21.43 -9.51 -32.27
C PHE A 13 22.03 -8.80 -31.04
N VAL A 14 21.82 -7.50 -30.92
CA VAL A 14 22.10 -6.77 -29.69
C VAL A 14 20.91 -6.99 -28.78
N ALA A 15 21.06 -7.85 -27.76
CA ALA A 15 20.08 -7.98 -26.69
C ALA A 15 20.01 -6.64 -25.92
N ALA A 16 18.85 -5.99 -25.89
CA ALA A 16 18.64 -4.83 -25.05
C ALA A 16 18.78 -5.26 -23.57
N PRO A 17 19.45 -4.47 -22.72
CA PRO A 17 19.56 -4.78 -21.31
C PRO A 17 18.16 -4.82 -20.68
N VAL A 18 17.81 -5.94 -20.07
CA VAL A 18 16.61 -6.02 -19.24
C VAL A 18 16.88 -5.16 -17.99
N LEU A 19 16.20 -4.05 -17.90
CA LEU A 19 16.26 -3.20 -16.71
C LEU A 19 15.65 -3.96 -15.54
N ALA A 20 16.36 -4.09 -14.44
CA ALA A 20 15.83 -4.72 -13.22
C ALA A 20 15.00 -3.72 -12.42
N ASP A 21 14.02 -4.22 -11.67
CA ASP A 21 13.27 -3.39 -10.71
C ASP A 21 14.20 -2.74 -9.70
N GLU A 22 13.97 -1.45 -9.42
CA GLU A 22 14.77 -0.67 -8.48
C GLU A 22 14.07 -0.57 -7.13
N VAL A 23 14.74 -0.99 -6.03
CA VAL A 23 14.25 -0.77 -4.67
C VAL A 23 14.55 0.67 -4.27
N LEU A 24 13.50 1.49 -4.18
CA LEU A 24 13.60 2.90 -3.77
C LEU A 24 13.65 3.06 -2.26
N PHE A 25 12.97 2.18 -1.52
CA PHE A 25 12.94 2.19 -0.07
C PHE A 25 12.47 0.83 0.47
N HIS A 26 12.98 0.45 1.63
CA HIS A 26 12.42 -0.65 2.42
C HIS A 26 12.55 -0.35 3.91
N ASP A 27 11.61 -0.85 4.71
CA ASP A 27 11.62 -0.77 6.16
C ASP A 27 11.05 -2.06 6.77
N GLN A 28 11.82 -2.67 7.64
CA GLN A 28 11.37 -3.83 8.42
C GLN A 28 10.71 -3.41 9.73
N PHE A 29 10.75 -2.11 10.05
CA PHE A 29 10.26 -1.53 11.30
C PHE A 29 10.92 -2.12 12.56
N LYS A 30 12.19 -2.50 12.47
CA LYS A 30 12.95 -3.05 13.59
C LYS A 30 13.80 -1.98 14.27
N GLY A 31 13.60 -1.79 15.58
CA GLY A 31 14.37 -0.89 16.41
C GLY A 31 14.17 0.60 16.17
N LYS A 32 14.03 1.07 14.93
CA LYS A 32 13.74 2.47 14.57
C LYS A 32 12.94 2.55 13.27
N LEU A 33 12.16 3.61 13.12
CA LEU A 33 11.56 3.95 11.83
C LEU A 33 12.65 4.39 10.84
N GLY A 34 12.56 3.92 9.61
CA GLY A 34 13.42 4.39 8.53
C GLY A 34 13.25 5.89 8.26
N THR A 35 14.28 6.50 7.68
CA THR A 35 14.24 7.93 7.35
C THR A 35 13.09 8.27 6.40
N GLY A 36 12.42 9.41 6.66
CA GLY A 36 11.32 9.93 5.85
C GLY A 36 9.92 9.59 6.37
N TRP A 37 9.80 8.74 7.39
CA TRP A 37 8.54 8.57 8.09
C TRP A 37 8.25 9.73 9.05
N SER A 38 6.97 10.10 9.15
CA SER A 38 6.45 11.03 10.15
C SER A 38 5.02 10.65 10.53
N TRP A 39 4.63 11.02 11.74
CA TRP A 39 3.28 10.78 12.24
C TRP A 39 2.39 12.01 12.05
N VAL A 40 1.16 11.78 11.65
CA VAL A 40 0.07 12.75 11.72
C VAL A 40 -0.81 12.35 12.91
N ARG A 41 -1.09 13.31 13.81
CA ARG A 41 -1.85 13.07 15.05
C ARG A 41 -1.26 11.95 15.91
N GLU A 42 0.06 12.02 16.17
CA GLU A 42 0.78 11.00 16.94
C GLU A 42 0.21 10.85 18.36
N HIS A 43 -0.01 9.60 18.75
CA HIS A 43 -0.22 9.16 20.13
C HIS A 43 0.89 8.16 20.46
N ARG A 44 1.96 8.65 21.09
CA ARG A 44 3.23 7.91 21.24
C ARG A 44 3.07 6.60 22.01
N GLU A 45 2.18 6.54 22.99
CA GLU A 45 1.94 5.36 23.82
C GLU A 45 1.15 4.26 23.08
N ALA A 46 0.60 4.58 21.91
CA ALA A 46 -0.19 3.64 21.12
C ALA A 46 0.58 3.06 19.92
N TRP A 47 1.91 3.15 19.91
CA TRP A 47 2.73 2.43 18.94
C TRP A 47 4.11 2.06 19.50
N ARG A 48 4.67 0.99 18.97
CA ARG A 48 6.00 0.52 19.34
C ARG A 48 6.66 -0.25 18.20
N LEU A 49 7.97 -0.32 18.24
CA LEU A 49 8.76 -1.15 17.35
C LEU A 49 9.20 -2.41 18.10
N SER A 50 9.13 -3.55 17.41
CA SER A 50 9.56 -4.85 17.91
C SER A 50 10.46 -5.54 16.88
N GLU A 51 11.01 -6.70 17.23
CA GLU A 51 11.74 -7.55 16.28
C GLU A 51 10.84 -8.08 15.14
N LEU A 52 9.52 -8.02 15.33
CA LEU A 52 8.53 -8.49 14.37
C LEU A 52 7.96 -7.38 13.48
N GLY A 53 8.25 -6.11 13.77
CA GLY A 53 7.76 -4.98 13.01
C GLY A 53 7.22 -3.83 13.85
N LEU A 54 6.46 -2.94 13.24
CA LEU A 54 5.71 -1.86 13.88
C LEU A 54 4.38 -2.40 14.39
N GLU A 55 4.16 -2.28 15.67
CA GLU A 55 2.89 -2.58 16.32
C GLU A 55 2.19 -1.27 16.67
N VAL A 56 0.91 -1.17 16.30
CA VAL A 56 0.08 0.01 16.55
C VAL A 56 -1.21 -0.44 17.21
N ARG A 57 -1.54 0.20 18.35
CA ARG A 57 -2.85 0.05 18.96
C ARG A 57 -3.88 0.78 18.11
N ILE A 58 -4.88 0.04 17.64
CA ILE A 58 -5.95 0.61 16.82
C ILE A 58 -6.93 1.31 17.77
N GLU A 59 -6.93 2.63 17.74
CA GLU A 59 -7.78 3.45 18.57
C GLU A 59 -9.09 3.83 17.86
N PRO A 60 -10.12 4.27 18.60
CA PRO A 60 -11.28 4.93 18.01
C PRO A 60 -10.85 6.13 17.16
N GLY A 61 -11.65 6.45 16.17
CA GLY A 61 -11.41 7.51 15.21
C GLY A 61 -11.63 7.01 13.80
N ASN A 62 -11.63 7.90 12.83
CA ASN A 62 -11.94 7.57 11.45
C ASN A 62 -11.09 8.40 10.48
N MET A 63 -10.84 7.82 9.29
CA MET A 63 -10.22 8.48 8.14
C MET A 63 -11.10 8.37 6.88
N TRP A 64 -12.28 7.77 6.99
CA TRP A 64 -13.18 7.53 5.87
C TRP A 64 -14.39 8.46 5.95
N GLY A 65 -14.48 9.43 5.03
CA GLY A 65 -15.43 10.53 5.09
C GLY A 65 -14.93 11.70 5.92
N ASN A 66 -15.82 12.51 6.45
CA ASN A 66 -15.51 13.81 7.04
C ASN A 66 -15.01 13.82 8.50
N ALA A 67 -14.88 12.66 9.13
CA ALA A 67 -14.46 12.60 10.53
C ALA A 67 -12.98 12.95 10.73
N ASN A 68 -12.08 12.41 9.94
CA ASN A 68 -10.66 12.77 9.82
C ASN A 68 -9.89 12.94 11.15
N ASN A 69 -10.21 12.10 12.16
CA ASN A 69 -9.71 12.23 13.51
C ASN A 69 -8.92 11.01 14.04
N ALA A 70 -8.67 10.01 13.18
CA ALA A 70 -7.82 8.89 13.54
C ALA A 70 -6.42 9.36 13.94
N LYS A 71 -5.85 8.71 14.95
CA LYS A 71 -4.48 8.94 15.41
C LYS A 71 -3.50 8.01 14.74
N ASN A 72 -2.23 8.28 14.92
CA ASN A 72 -1.12 7.45 14.44
C ASN A 72 -1.21 7.12 12.94
N VAL A 73 -1.49 8.15 12.12
CA VAL A 73 -1.39 8.04 10.67
C VAL A 73 0.07 8.20 10.29
N LEU A 74 0.71 7.11 9.90
CA LEU A 74 2.13 7.11 9.51
C LEU A 74 2.25 7.47 8.03
N VAL A 75 3.04 8.51 7.70
CA VAL A 75 3.17 9.00 6.33
C VAL A 75 4.63 9.17 5.92
N ARG A 76 4.89 9.03 4.62
CA ARG A 76 6.17 9.36 3.98
C ARG A 76 5.94 9.92 2.57
N PRO A 77 6.85 10.76 2.02
CA PRO A 77 6.74 11.21 0.63
C PRO A 77 6.67 10.02 -0.32
N ALA A 78 5.77 10.09 -1.30
CA ALA A 78 5.71 9.13 -2.38
C ALA A 78 6.71 9.47 -3.48
N PRO A 79 7.27 8.47 -4.19
CA PRO A 79 8.03 8.71 -5.41
C PRO A 79 7.12 9.18 -6.55
N ASP A 80 7.72 9.78 -7.57
CA ASP A 80 7.01 10.13 -8.80
C ASP A 80 6.59 8.86 -9.56
N ALA A 81 5.29 8.74 -9.83
CA ALA A 81 4.67 7.65 -10.57
C ALA A 81 4.21 8.06 -11.97
N SER A 82 4.59 9.25 -12.47
CA SER A 82 4.15 9.75 -13.78
C SER A 82 4.80 9.00 -14.94
N SER A 83 6.07 8.65 -14.82
CA SER A 83 6.88 8.06 -15.89
C SER A 83 7.13 6.56 -15.75
N ALA A 84 7.06 6.03 -14.53
CA ALA A 84 7.30 4.62 -14.23
C ALA A 84 6.23 4.09 -13.26
N GLU A 85 6.00 2.78 -13.30
CA GLU A 85 5.11 2.14 -12.34
C GLU A 85 5.81 2.00 -10.98
N ILE A 86 5.13 2.48 -9.94
CA ILE A 86 5.60 2.36 -8.55
C ILE A 86 4.80 1.26 -7.88
N GLU A 87 5.52 0.31 -7.31
CA GLU A 87 4.94 -0.72 -6.45
C GLU A 87 5.20 -0.36 -4.99
N VAL A 88 4.15 -0.45 -4.17
CA VAL A 88 4.24 -0.32 -2.71
C VAL A 88 3.66 -1.57 -2.08
N THR A 89 4.42 -2.23 -1.22
CA THR A 89 3.97 -3.44 -0.50
C THR A 89 4.16 -3.29 1.01
N VAL A 90 3.28 -3.95 1.77
CA VAL A 90 3.40 -4.09 3.22
C VAL A 90 2.77 -5.40 3.67
N ALA A 91 3.38 -6.07 4.64
CA ALA A 91 2.76 -7.20 5.33
C ALA A 91 1.95 -6.69 6.52
N VAL A 92 0.71 -7.15 6.65
CA VAL A 92 -0.24 -6.80 7.70
C VAL A 92 -0.62 -8.06 8.47
N GLU A 93 -0.63 -7.95 9.80
CA GLU A 93 -1.23 -8.94 10.70
C GLU A 93 -2.22 -8.21 11.60
N ASN A 94 -3.50 -8.46 11.41
CA ASN A 94 -4.59 -7.84 12.16
C ASN A 94 -5.70 -8.85 12.41
N ARG A 95 -6.26 -8.83 13.64
CA ARG A 95 -7.45 -9.59 14.04
C ARG A 95 -8.48 -8.62 14.60
N PRO A 96 -9.18 -7.87 13.74
CA PRO A 96 -10.05 -6.80 14.16
C PRO A 96 -11.14 -7.31 15.12
N THR A 97 -11.47 -6.50 16.10
CA THR A 97 -12.44 -6.81 17.17
C THR A 97 -13.71 -5.97 17.07
N ALA A 98 -13.65 -4.86 16.33
CA ALA A 98 -14.76 -3.93 16.16
C ALA A 98 -15.14 -3.80 14.68
N GLN A 99 -16.42 -3.52 14.42
CA GLN A 99 -16.91 -3.22 13.05
C GLN A 99 -16.14 -2.05 12.47
N TYR A 100 -15.66 -2.22 11.23
CA TYR A 100 -14.84 -1.28 10.46
C TYR A 100 -13.44 -1.03 11.03
N GLU A 101 -13.00 -1.75 12.06
CA GLU A 101 -11.61 -1.73 12.50
C GLU A 101 -10.71 -2.20 11.37
N GLN A 102 -9.67 -1.41 11.06
CA GLN A 102 -8.89 -1.62 9.84
C GLN A 102 -7.43 -1.21 9.95
N VAL A 103 -6.64 -1.80 9.04
CA VAL A 103 -5.26 -1.42 8.74
C VAL A 103 -5.12 -1.25 7.24
N ASP A 104 -4.73 -0.06 6.81
CA ASP A 104 -4.71 0.32 5.40
C ASP A 104 -3.31 0.71 4.92
N LEU A 105 -2.98 0.30 3.70
CA LEU A 105 -1.95 0.89 2.84
C LEU A 105 -2.62 1.92 1.93
N VAL A 106 -2.15 3.17 1.96
CA VAL A 106 -2.86 4.29 1.37
C VAL A 106 -1.95 5.12 0.46
N TRP A 107 -2.44 5.43 -0.74
CA TRP A 107 -1.95 6.53 -1.54
C TRP A 107 -2.67 7.80 -1.09
N TYR A 108 -1.96 8.65 -0.37
CA TYR A 108 -2.52 9.70 0.48
C TYR A 108 -2.06 11.08 0.04
N PHE A 109 -2.98 11.99 -0.19
CA PHE A 109 -2.68 13.41 -0.40
C PHE A 109 -2.92 14.21 0.89
N ASN A 110 -4.09 14.06 1.46
CA ASN A 110 -4.54 14.62 2.73
C ASN A 110 -5.72 13.79 3.26
N ASP A 111 -6.27 14.19 4.39
CA ASP A 111 -7.33 13.44 5.07
C ASP A 111 -8.62 13.27 4.23
N SER A 112 -8.87 14.15 3.25
CA SER A 112 -10.06 14.14 2.37
C SER A 112 -9.80 13.63 0.95
N HIS A 113 -8.56 13.21 0.64
CA HIS A 113 -8.18 12.77 -0.72
C HIS A 113 -7.20 11.60 -0.62
N MET A 114 -7.69 10.40 -0.87
CA MET A 114 -6.87 9.19 -0.78
C MET A 114 -7.44 8.00 -1.56
N VAL A 115 -6.58 7.01 -1.82
CA VAL A 115 -6.96 5.67 -2.23
C VAL A 115 -6.42 4.71 -1.19
N LYS A 116 -7.30 3.97 -0.53
CA LYS A 116 -6.94 2.96 0.47
C LYS A 116 -7.06 1.55 -0.08
N LEU A 117 -6.21 0.68 0.42
CA LEU A 117 -6.31 -0.77 0.31
C LEU A 117 -6.01 -1.35 1.69
N GLY A 118 -6.97 -2.01 2.32
CA GLY A 118 -6.80 -2.45 3.69
C GLY A 118 -7.46 -3.76 4.04
N GLN A 119 -7.10 -4.23 5.22
CA GLN A 119 -7.75 -5.33 5.92
C GLN A 119 -8.72 -4.74 6.93
N GLU A 120 -10.00 -5.05 6.79
CA GLU A 120 -11.10 -4.41 7.52
C GLU A 120 -12.13 -5.44 7.96
N LEU A 121 -12.76 -5.25 9.12
CA LEU A 121 -13.92 -6.04 9.56
C LEU A 121 -15.20 -5.42 9.00
N VAL A 122 -15.82 -6.04 8.00
CA VAL A 122 -17.06 -5.57 7.37
C VAL A 122 -18.17 -6.59 7.61
N ASP A 123 -19.25 -6.16 8.27
CA ASP A 123 -20.42 -7.00 8.59
C ASP A 123 -20.02 -8.34 9.25
N GLY A 124 -19.11 -8.24 10.22
CA GLY A 124 -18.60 -9.40 10.97
C GLY A 124 -17.66 -10.33 10.18
N LYS A 125 -17.26 -9.95 8.97
CA LYS A 125 -16.34 -10.70 8.12
C LYS A 125 -15.05 -9.93 7.89
N LEU A 126 -13.92 -10.57 8.15
CA LEU A 126 -12.63 -10.04 7.76
C LEU A 126 -12.57 -9.95 6.23
N SER A 127 -12.21 -8.78 5.72
CA SER A 127 -12.26 -8.48 4.29
C SER A 127 -11.06 -7.66 3.84
N ILE A 128 -10.71 -7.77 2.57
CA ILE A 128 -9.89 -6.78 1.87
C ILE A 128 -10.84 -5.73 1.30
N VAL A 129 -10.58 -4.47 1.59
CA VAL A 129 -11.38 -3.34 1.12
C VAL A 129 -10.48 -2.39 0.34
N MET A 130 -10.88 -2.09 -0.90
CA MET A 130 -10.31 -0.99 -1.67
C MET A 130 -11.32 0.13 -1.78
N GLY A 131 -10.88 1.36 -1.52
CA GLY A 131 -11.73 2.53 -1.55
C GLY A 131 -11.01 3.77 -2.03
N ARG A 132 -11.77 4.73 -2.55
CA ARG A 132 -11.31 6.03 -3.01
C ARG A 132 -12.11 7.13 -2.33
N GLU A 133 -11.41 8.15 -1.88
CA GLU A 133 -12.03 9.32 -1.29
C GLU A 133 -11.55 10.61 -1.98
N GLU A 134 -12.48 11.53 -2.22
CA GLU A 134 -12.22 12.84 -2.77
C GLU A 134 -13.21 13.86 -2.20
N ASN A 135 -12.69 14.91 -1.55
CA ASN A 135 -13.49 15.94 -0.88
C ASN A 135 -14.48 15.33 0.15
N ASP A 136 -14.00 14.42 1.00
CA ASP A 136 -14.79 13.69 2.01
C ASP A 136 -15.91 12.82 1.42
N ARG A 137 -15.93 12.63 0.09
CA ARG A 137 -16.87 11.75 -0.59
C ARG A 137 -16.20 10.41 -0.85
N THR A 138 -16.71 9.40 -0.19
CA THR A 138 -16.16 8.06 -0.22
C THR A 138 -16.81 7.20 -1.31
N ARG A 139 -16.03 6.35 -1.95
CA ARG A 139 -16.48 5.33 -2.89
C ARG A 139 -15.74 4.03 -2.63
N THR A 140 -16.47 3.02 -2.19
CA THR A 140 -15.93 1.66 -2.11
C THR A 140 -15.74 1.13 -3.54
N VAL A 141 -14.51 0.70 -3.85
CA VAL A 141 -14.17 0.08 -5.13
C VAL A 141 -14.51 -1.41 -5.08
N LYS A 142 -14.09 -2.09 -3.99
CA LYS A 142 -14.33 -3.52 -3.83
C LYS A 142 -14.24 -3.94 -2.36
N ILE A 143 -15.02 -4.96 -1.99
CA ILE A 143 -14.92 -5.68 -0.71
C ILE A 143 -14.79 -7.16 -1.05
N ILE A 144 -13.78 -7.84 -0.49
CA ILE A 144 -13.48 -9.24 -0.76
C ILE A 144 -13.27 -9.96 0.58
N PRO A 145 -14.05 -10.99 0.90
CA PRO A 145 -13.82 -11.78 2.10
C PRO A 145 -12.39 -12.33 2.15
N LEU A 146 -11.74 -12.19 3.30
CA LEU A 146 -10.40 -12.69 3.56
C LEU A 146 -10.44 -13.79 4.62
N THR A 147 -9.72 -14.88 4.38
CA THR A 147 -9.48 -15.91 5.39
C THR A 147 -8.08 -15.73 5.98
N GLY A 148 -8.00 -15.74 7.31
CA GLY A 148 -6.74 -15.56 8.03
C GLY A 148 -6.40 -14.10 8.32
N ALA A 149 -5.60 -13.92 9.38
CA ALA A 149 -5.27 -12.61 9.94
C ALA A 149 -4.09 -11.92 9.24
N LYS A 150 -3.33 -12.67 8.44
CA LYS A 150 -2.13 -12.16 7.77
C LYS A 150 -2.34 -12.03 6.26
N VAL A 151 -1.89 -10.92 5.73
CA VAL A 151 -1.98 -10.62 4.31
C VAL A 151 -0.83 -9.70 3.91
N GLN A 152 -0.36 -9.78 2.67
CA GLN A 152 0.41 -8.70 2.08
C GLN A 152 -0.50 -7.84 1.21
N LEU A 153 -0.40 -6.53 1.36
CA LEU A 153 -1.10 -5.54 0.54
C LEU A 153 -0.13 -4.97 -0.48
N ARG A 154 -0.62 -4.70 -1.69
CA ARG A 154 0.16 -4.10 -2.76
C ARG A 154 -0.65 -3.06 -3.52
N LEU A 155 -0.11 -1.86 -3.63
CA LEU A 155 -0.57 -0.84 -4.58
C LEU A 155 0.42 -0.76 -5.74
N LEU A 156 -0.10 -0.70 -6.96
CA LEU A 156 0.62 -0.44 -8.21
C LEU A 156 0.11 0.88 -8.77
N ILE A 157 0.99 1.87 -8.86
CA ILE A 157 0.64 3.25 -9.23
C ILE A 157 1.39 3.63 -10.50
N LYS A 158 0.66 4.06 -11.54
CA LYS A 158 1.23 4.56 -12.79
C LYS A 158 0.36 5.67 -13.37
N GLY A 159 0.90 6.88 -13.43
CA GLY A 159 0.14 8.04 -13.93
C GLY A 159 -1.18 8.23 -13.19
N ASN A 160 -2.29 8.15 -13.92
CA ASN A 160 -3.65 8.31 -13.40
C ASN A 160 -4.33 6.98 -13.05
N ARG A 161 -3.59 5.98 -12.59
CA ARG A 161 -4.10 4.64 -12.32
C ARG A 161 -3.50 4.06 -11.06
N ILE A 162 -4.35 3.56 -10.16
CA ILE A 162 -3.96 2.83 -8.97
C ILE A 162 -4.68 1.49 -8.97
N ARG A 163 -3.90 0.40 -8.95
CA ARG A 163 -4.41 -0.96 -8.84
C ARG A 163 -4.02 -1.53 -7.48
N GLY A 164 -5.02 -2.07 -6.78
CA GLY A 164 -4.85 -2.75 -5.51
C GLY A 164 -4.78 -4.26 -5.70
N GLN A 165 -3.84 -4.90 -5.01
CA GLN A 165 -3.71 -6.36 -4.97
C GLN A 165 -3.40 -6.81 -3.55
N TYR A 166 -3.73 -8.05 -3.23
CA TYR A 166 -3.41 -8.68 -1.95
C TYR A 166 -2.93 -10.11 -2.14
N LEU A 167 -2.10 -10.57 -1.19
CA LEU A 167 -1.57 -11.92 -1.14
C LEU A 167 -1.92 -12.53 0.22
N PRO A 168 -2.91 -13.43 0.31
CA PRO A 168 -3.24 -14.12 1.54
C PRO A 168 -2.07 -14.97 2.06
N GLU A 169 -2.00 -15.19 3.38
CA GLU A 169 -1.03 -16.10 3.98
C GLU A 169 -1.12 -17.49 3.34
N GLY A 170 0.03 -18.05 2.97
CA GLY A 170 0.12 -19.37 2.32
C GLY A 170 -0.21 -19.37 0.83
N SER A 171 -0.54 -18.24 0.21
CA SER A 171 -0.71 -18.11 -1.24
C SER A 171 0.59 -17.64 -1.89
N GLU A 172 0.83 -18.08 -3.12
CA GLU A 172 1.95 -17.64 -3.96
C GLU A 172 1.50 -16.60 -5.02
N ASN A 173 0.19 -16.45 -5.21
CA ASN A 173 -0.37 -15.60 -6.27
C ASN A 173 -1.09 -14.38 -5.72
N TRP A 174 -0.70 -13.21 -6.22
CA TRP A 174 -1.39 -11.96 -5.97
C TRP A 174 -2.82 -11.99 -6.55
N GLN A 175 -3.78 -11.53 -5.77
CA GLN A 175 -5.19 -11.45 -6.14
C GLN A 175 -5.60 -9.99 -6.31
N GLU A 176 -6.52 -9.72 -7.26
CA GLU A 176 -6.97 -8.36 -7.58
C GLU A 176 -7.97 -7.85 -6.55
N ALA A 177 -7.65 -6.70 -5.94
CA ALA A 177 -8.53 -6.00 -5.02
C ALA A 177 -9.31 -4.84 -5.68
N GLY A 178 -8.99 -4.49 -6.92
CA GLY A 178 -9.66 -3.46 -7.69
C GLY A 178 -8.73 -2.42 -8.28
N GLU A 179 -9.32 -1.45 -8.96
CA GLU A 179 -8.59 -0.38 -9.64
C GLU A 179 -9.42 0.91 -9.66
N CYS A 180 -8.75 2.05 -9.54
CA CYS A 180 -9.36 3.37 -9.68
C CYS A 180 -8.34 4.42 -10.11
N ASP A 181 -8.83 5.59 -10.50
CA ASP A 181 -8.05 6.82 -10.62
C ASP A 181 -7.73 7.40 -9.23
N PRO A 182 -6.54 8.00 -9.02
CA PRO A 182 -6.27 8.76 -7.80
C PRO A 182 -7.15 10.03 -7.75
N PRO A 183 -7.52 10.52 -6.55
CA PRO A 183 -8.03 11.88 -6.43
C PRO A 183 -6.96 12.87 -6.82
N ALA A 184 -7.37 14.04 -7.33
CA ALA A 184 -6.48 15.07 -7.83
C ALA A 184 -6.66 16.40 -7.07
N PRO A 185 -6.29 16.47 -5.78
CA PRO A 185 -6.38 17.73 -5.03
C PRO A 185 -5.40 18.76 -5.60
N PRO A 186 -5.79 20.04 -5.71
CA PRO A 186 -4.87 21.09 -6.09
C PRO A 186 -3.66 21.14 -5.16
N GLU A 187 -2.46 21.28 -5.73
CA GLU A 187 -1.20 21.54 -5.02
C GLU A 187 -0.68 20.48 -4.02
N ALA A 188 -1.42 19.40 -3.76
CA ALA A 188 -0.97 18.36 -2.84
C ALA A 188 -0.05 17.34 -3.53
N LYS A 189 1.15 17.15 -2.96
CA LYS A 189 2.03 16.06 -3.37
C LYS A 189 1.60 14.76 -2.68
N PRO A 190 1.59 13.63 -3.40
CA PRO A 190 1.21 12.36 -2.82
C PRO A 190 2.21 11.89 -1.76
N LYS A 191 1.69 11.17 -0.80
CA LYS A 191 2.43 10.43 0.21
C LYS A 191 1.98 8.98 0.20
N ILE A 192 2.77 8.09 0.75
CA ILE A 192 2.34 6.75 1.13
C ILE A 192 2.03 6.78 2.61
N SER A 193 0.89 6.22 3.01
CA SER A 193 0.48 6.17 4.40
C SER A 193 0.15 4.75 4.85
N LEU A 194 0.42 4.47 6.12
CA LEU A 194 -0.14 3.35 6.86
C LEU A 194 -1.10 3.91 7.90
N GLN A 195 -2.33 3.42 7.90
CA GLN A 195 -3.41 3.95 8.74
C GLN A 195 -4.03 2.83 9.57
N PHE A 196 -4.43 3.17 10.80
CA PHE A 196 -4.92 2.25 11.80
C PHE A 196 -6.08 2.93 12.54
N TYR A 197 -7.31 2.52 12.32
CA TYR A 197 -8.45 3.24 12.89
C TYR A 197 -9.72 2.40 13.03
N GLN A 198 -10.76 3.00 13.64
CA GLN A 198 -12.03 2.37 14.00
C GLN A 198 -11.88 1.24 15.03
N GLY A 199 -10.83 1.28 15.85
CA GLY A 199 -10.70 0.36 16.97
C GLY A 199 -11.76 0.57 18.03
N SER A 200 -11.97 -0.45 18.86
CA SER A 200 -12.87 -0.37 20.02
C SER A 200 -12.34 0.62 21.07
N ALA A 201 -13.24 1.35 21.71
CA ALA A 201 -12.90 2.14 22.90
C ALA A 201 -12.72 1.27 24.16
N ASP A 202 -13.35 0.10 24.18
CA ASP A 202 -13.46 -0.77 25.38
C ASP A 202 -12.47 -1.95 25.36
N VAL A 203 -11.96 -2.30 24.17
CA VAL A 203 -11.06 -3.44 23.98
C VAL A 203 -9.78 -2.96 23.33
N GLU A 204 -8.66 -3.06 24.05
CA GLU A 204 -7.35 -2.77 23.48
C GLU A 204 -6.96 -3.82 22.46
N HIS A 205 -6.63 -3.38 21.27
CA HIS A 205 -6.22 -4.23 20.18
C HIS A 205 -5.01 -3.66 19.44
N TRP A 206 -4.03 -4.52 19.12
CA TRP A 206 -2.79 -4.16 18.42
C TRP A 206 -2.70 -4.87 17.09
N ALA A 207 -2.50 -4.11 16.04
CA ALA A 207 -2.13 -4.66 14.73
C ALA A 207 -0.62 -4.55 14.51
N ARG A 208 -0.11 -5.34 13.57
CA ARG A 208 1.31 -5.31 13.18
C ARG A 208 1.46 -5.11 11.69
N VAL A 209 2.43 -4.28 11.33
CA VAL A 209 2.91 -4.15 9.95
C VAL A 209 4.41 -4.41 9.88
N SER A 210 4.86 -4.99 8.77
CA SER A 210 6.26 -5.33 8.54
C SER A 210 6.57 -5.38 7.05
N ALA A 211 7.84 -5.59 6.69
CA ALA A 211 8.27 -5.80 5.32
C ALA A 211 7.76 -4.75 4.32
N PHE A 212 7.72 -3.48 4.76
CA PHE A 212 7.33 -2.38 3.88
C PHE A 212 8.38 -2.16 2.80
N ARG A 213 7.93 -2.01 1.54
CA ARG A 213 8.83 -1.80 0.40
C ARG A 213 8.21 -0.90 -0.65
N ILE A 214 9.03 -0.07 -1.27
CA ILE A 214 8.71 0.71 -2.47
C ILE A 214 9.69 0.31 -3.56
N ARG A 215 9.17 -0.04 -4.74
CA ARG A 215 9.98 -0.31 -5.93
C ARG A 215 9.53 0.56 -7.10
N ARG A 216 10.46 0.87 -7.99
CA ARG A 216 10.17 1.29 -9.35
C ARG A 216 10.26 0.06 -10.23
N LEU A 217 9.18 -0.27 -10.91
CA LEU A 217 9.16 -1.41 -11.80
C LEU A 217 9.75 -1.05 -13.17
N SER A 218 10.46 -1.99 -13.74
CA SER A 218 10.97 -1.88 -15.10
C SER A 218 9.82 -1.84 -16.11
N PRO A 219 9.95 -1.13 -17.23
CA PRO A 219 9.00 -1.23 -18.32
C PRO A 219 8.89 -2.68 -18.80
N SER A 220 7.67 -3.20 -18.83
CA SER A 220 7.35 -4.52 -19.40
C SER A 220 7.34 -4.49 -20.93
#